data_a5edf1b950a4f781301a1b77d5e17d40
#
_entry.id   a5edf1b950a4f781301a1b77d5e17d40
#
_cell.length_a   1.000
_cell.length_b   1.000
_cell.length_c   1.000
_cell.angle_alpha   90.00
_cell.angle_beta   90.00
_cell.angle_gamma   90.00
#
_symmetry.space_group_name_H-M   'P 1'
#
loop_
_entity.id
_entity.type
_entity.pdbx_description
1 polymer ?
#
loop_
_entity_poly.entity_id
_entity_poly.type
_entity_poly.pdbx_seq_one_letter_code
_entity_poly.pdbx_strand_id
1 'polypeptide(L)'
;MVLYEYPFNESVRTMLRLEHLFDRLGQLLPRDAAVDHHFALVTLFEIMEVGSRADLKSDLLKELERHKAQFTAYRSNPQVSQAALDEVIGRIDHAFNGLNQQTGKASQLLAGNEWLTSLRSRISIPGGTCEFDLPAYYAWQQHEPARRRADLMAWVATLEPLAEALHTLLQLVRDAGVPHKVVSTAGQFQQSLPPGRSYQLLRVRIADTEGLVPEITGHRLQVSVRLMRADTEGRLRPAAVDMPFELTLCA
;
A
#
# COMPACT_ATOMS: atom_id res chain seq x y z
N MET A 1 -0.11 8.91 18.20
CA MET A 1 0.29 7.48 18.09
C MET A 1 0.68 7.20 16.65
N VAL A 2 1.81 6.52 16.44
CA VAL A 2 2.32 6.12 15.11
C VAL A 2 1.97 4.66 14.86
N LEU A 3 1.43 4.35 13.68
CA LEU A 3 1.10 3.01 13.24
C LEU A 3 2.20 2.45 12.34
N TYR A 4 2.64 1.25 12.65
CA TYR A 4 3.58 0.48 11.84
C TYR A 4 2.91 -0.82 11.40
N GLU A 5 3.01 -1.15 10.12
CA GLU A 5 2.45 -2.36 9.54
C GLU A 5 3.59 -3.25 9.03
N TYR A 6 3.55 -4.53 9.40
CA TYR A 6 4.54 -5.53 9.01
C TYR A 6 3.85 -6.70 8.29
N PRO A 7 4.11 -6.87 6.99
CA PRO A 7 3.51 -7.96 6.20
C PRO A 7 4.23 -9.29 6.45
N PHE A 8 3.46 -10.37 6.65
CA PHE A 8 4.01 -11.71 6.79
C PHE A 8 4.29 -12.43 5.48
N ASN A 9 3.74 -11.93 4.37
CA ASN A 9 3.92 -12.51 3.05
C ASN A 9 4.18 -11.44 1.99
N GLU A 10 4.64 -11.88 0.82
CA GLU A 10 5.04 -10.96 -0.26
C GLU A 10 3.84 -10.32 -0.96
N SER A 11 2.68 -10.98 -1.00
CA SER A 11 1.46 -10.40 -1.56
C SER A 11 1.03 -9.15 -0.77
N VAL A 12 0.88 -9.27 0.55
CA VAL A 12 0.53 -8.12 1.42
C VAL A 12 1.62 -7.04 1.38
N ARG A 13 2.91 -7.43 1.33
CA ARG A 13 4.02 -6.48 1.17
C ARG A 13 3.88 -5.67 -0.11
N THR A 14 3.55 -6.31 -1.22
CA THR A 14 3.36 -5.64 -2.51
C THR A 14 2.13 -4.71 -2.46
N MET A 15 1.02 -5.16 -1.86
CA MET A 15 -0.17 -4.34 -1.68
C MET A 15 0.11 -3.08 -0.85
N LEU A 16 0.82 -3.20 0.29
CA LEU A 16 1.19 -2.05 1.13
C LEU A 16 2.13 -1.07 0.41
N ARG A 17 3.07 -1.56 -0.41
CA ARG A 17 3.93 -0.70 -1.24
C ARG A 17 3.12 0.08 -2.27
N LEU A 18 2.18 -0.58 -2.94
CA LEU A 18 1.30 0.09 -3.91
C LEU A 18 0.39 1.11 -3.22
N GLU A 19 -0.22 0.78 -2.09
CA GLU A 19 -1.01 1.71 -1.30
C GLU A 19 -0.20 2.97 -0.96
N HIS A 20 1.03 2.80 -0.44
CA HIS A 20 1.93 3.91 -0.15
C HIS A 20 2.21 4.79 -1.39
N LEU A 21 2.37 4.17 -2.58
CA LEU A 21 2.56 4.91 -3.83
C LEU A 21 1.29 5.67 -4.24
N PHE A 22 0.11 5.06 -4.12
CA PHE A 22 -1.17 5.74 -4.38
C PHE A 22 -1.42 6.90 -3.41
N ASP A 23 -1.12 6.72 -2.12
CA ASP A 23 -1.24 7.79 -1.12
C ASP A 23 -0.32 8.97 -1.44
N ARG A 24 0.94 8.69 -1.82
CA ARG A 24 1.90 9.72 -2.26
C ARG A 24 1.40 10.45 -3.50
N LEU A 25 0.88 9.72 -4.48
CA LEU A 25 0.31 10.29 -5.68
C LEU A 25 -0.89 11.19 -5.36
N GLY A 26 -1.80 10.75 -4.49
CA GLY A 26 -2.94 11.52 -4.02
C GLY A 26 -2.57 12.83 -3.32
N GLN A 27 -1.41 12.88 -2.65
CA GLN A 27 -0.89 14.10 -2.02
C GLN A 27 -0.25 15.07 -3.01
N LEU A 28 0.30 14.57 -4.12
CA LEU A 28 1.00 15.37 -5.13
C LEU A 28 0.05 15.96 -6.18
N LEU A 29 -0.99 15.21 -6.57
CA LEU A 29 -1.94 15.60 -7.61
C LEU A 29 -2.62 16.96 -7.39
N PRO A 30 -3.09 17.34 -6.18
CA PRO A 30 -3.81 18.59 -5.98
C PRO A 30 -2.88 19.82 -5.94
N ARG A 31 -1.55 19.64 -5.92
CA ARG A 31 -0.58 20.73 -5.84
C ARG A 31 -0.42 21.43 -7.20
N ASP A 32 0.08 22.68 -7.19
CA ASP A 32 0.18 23.51 -8.38
C ASP A 32 1.60 23.59 -8.96
N ALA A 33 2.63 23.32 -8.14
CA ALA A 33 4.01 23.47 -8.61
C ALA A 33 4.37 22.40 -9.64
N ALA A 34 5.09 22.78 -10.69
CA ALA A 34 5.55 21.85 -11.72
C ALA A 34 6.44 20.74 -11.15
N VAL A 35 7.21 21.04 -10.10
CA VAL A 35 8.04 20.05 -9.40
C VAL A 35 7.20 18.99 -8.67
N ASP A 36 6.06 19.37 -8.08
CA ASP A 36 5.15 18.39 -7.45
C ASP A 36 4.56 17.46 -8.51
N HIS A 37 4.19 17.99 -9.68
CA HIS A 37 3.72 17.20 -10.81
C HIS A 37 4.81 16.33 -11.44
N HIS A 38 6.09 16.76 -11.39
CA HIS A 38 7.22 15.88 -11.72
C HIS A 38 7.27 14.67 -10.80
N PHE A 39 7.20 14.87 -9.49
CA PHE A 39 7.20 13.76 -8.53
C PHE A 39 5.93 12.91 -8.59
N ALA A 40 4.79 13.47 -9.01
CA ALA A 40 3.59 12.69 -9.32
C ALA A 40 3.84 11.73 -10.50
N LEU A 41 4.52 12.18 -11.57
CA LEU A 41 4.92 11.31 -12.68
C LEU A 41 5.93 10.24 -12.27
N VAL A 42 6.93 10.58 -11.45
CA VAL A 42 7.86 9.58 -10.87
C VAL A 42 7.08 8.50 -10.13
N THR A 43 6.14 8.91 -9.28
CA THR A 43 5.29 7.98 -8.51
C THR A 43 4.41 7.12 -9.43
N LEU A 44 3.84 7.71 -10.48
CA LEU A 44 3.07 6.99 -11.48
C LEU A 44 3.91 5.89 -12.16
N PHE A 45 5.16 6.19 -12.49
CA PHE A 45 6.07 5.21 -13.09
C PHE A 45 6.46 4.09 -12.13
N GLU A 46 6.63 4.38 -10.84
CA GLU A 46 6.83 3.35 -9.81
C GLU A 46 5.60 2.43 -9.70
N ILE A 47 4.38 2.99 -9.71
CA ILE A 47 3.12 2.20 -9.74
C ILE A 47 3.06 1.33 -11.00
N MET A 48 3.39 1.91 -12.17
CA MET A 48 3.42 1.15 -13.43
C MET A 48 4.42 0.00 -13.39
N GLU A 49 5.57 0.18 -12.77
CA GLU A 49 6.59 -0.87 -12.65
C GLU A 49 6.09 -2.05 -11.82
N VAL A 50 5.53 -1.78 -10.65
CA VAL A 50 4.93 -2.84 -9.82
C VAL A 50 3.71 -3.45 -10.51
N GLY A 51 2.83 -2.63 -11.11
CA GLY A 51 1.63 -3.05 -11.85
C GLY A 51 1.91 -3.85 -13.13
N SER A 52 3.13 -3.76 -13.67
CA SER A 52 3.56 -4.52 -14.85
C SER A 52 3.94 -5.97 -14.54
N ARG A 53 4.08 -6.37 -13.26
CA ARG A 53 4.37 -7.75 -12.88
C ARG A 53 3.25 -8.68 -13.38
N ALA A 54 3.65 -9.79 -13.99
CA ALA A 54 2.73 -10.69 -14.67
C ALA A 54 1.65 -11.27 -13.73
N ASP A 55 2.03 -11.52 -12.48
CA ASP A 55 1.20 -12.25 -11.52
C ASP A 55 0.30 -11.32 -10.67
N LEU A 56 0.61 -10.01 -10.57
CA LEU A 56 -0.08 -9.10 -9.65
C LEU A 56 -1.60 -9.12 -9.83
N LYS A 57 -2.09 -8.90 -11.07
CA LYS A 57 -3.53 -8.85 -11.33
C LYS A 57 -4.20 -10.18 -10.99
N SER A 58 -3.61 -11.30 -11.41
CA SER A 58 -4.16 -12.63 -11.14
C SER A 58 -4.18 -12.97 -9.65
N ASP A 59 -3.17 -12.53 -8.91
CA ASP A 59 -3.10 -12.76 -7.46
C ASP A 59 -4.13 -11.92 -6.71
N LEU A 60 -4.32 -10.66 -7.09
CA LEU A 60 -5.37 -9.81 -6.50
C LEU A 60 -6.77 -10.39 -6.78
N LEU A 61 -7.04 -10.84 -8.01
CA LEU A 61 -8.33 -11.47 -8.36
C LEU A 61 -8.57 -12.73 -7.55
N LYS A 62 -7.58 -13.62 -7.39
CA LYS A 62 -7.67 -14.83 -6.55
C LYS A 62 -7.94 -14.49 -5.08
N GLU A 63 -7.27 -13.46 -4.55
CA GLU A 63 -7.49 -13.02 -3.17
C GLU A 63 -8.90 -12.47 -2.97
N LEU A 64 -9.43 -11.67 -3.91
CA LEU A 64 -10.80 -11.18 -3.88
C LEU A 64 -11.81 -12.34 -3.91
N GLU A 65 -11.62 -13.34 -4.79
CA GLU A 65 -12.47 -14.54 -4.85
C GLU A 65 -12.40 -15.34 -3.55
N ARG A 66 -11.22 -15.52 -2.98
CA ARG A 66 -11.01 -16.22 -1.70
C ARG A 66 -11.79 -15.55 -0.57
N HIS A 67 -11.68 -14.23 -0.45
CA HIS A 67 -12.42 -13.46 0.56
C HIS A 67 -13.93 -13.52 0.31
N LYS A 68 -14.39 -13.39 -0.94
CA LYS A 68 -15.80 -13.55 -1.29
C LYS A 68 -16.36 -14.90 -0.85
N ALA A 69 -15.64 -15.98 -1.15
CA ALA A 69 -16.05 -17.34 -0.72
C ALA A 69 -16.13 -17.47 0.81
N GLN A 70 -15.15 -16.88 1.53
CA GLN A 70 -15.13 -16.86 2.99
C GLN A 70 -16.35 -16.11 3.56
N PHE A 71 -16.65 -14.90 3.07
CA PHE A 71 -17.81 -14.13 3.53
C PHE A 71 -19.13 -14.81 3.14
N THR A 72 -19.22 -15.41 1.96
CA THR A 72 -20.42 -16.12 1.51
C THR A 72 -20.73 -17.32 2.43
N ALA A 73 -19.73 -17.98 2.98
CA ALA A 73 -19.90 -19.07 3.94
C ALA A 73 -20.60 -18.63 5.25
N TYR A 74 -20.51 -17.33 5.60
CA TYR A 74 -21.21 -16.80 6.78
C TYR A 74 -22.71 -16.55 6.56
N ARG A 75 -23.25 -16.69 5.33
CA ARG A 75 -24.68 -16.49 5.04
C ARG A 75 -25.61 -17.37 5.84
N SER A 76 -25.15 -18.57 6.21
CA SER A 76 -25.93 -19.52 7.02
C SER A 76 -25.86 -19.25 8.54
N ASN A 77 -25.02 -18.29 8.97
CA ASN A 77 -24.88 -17.99 10.41
C ASN A 77 -25.90 -16.92 10.82
N PRO A 78 -26.89 -17.26 11.71
CA PRO A 78 -27.93 -16.33 12.14
C PRO A 78 -27.41 -15.17 13.02
N GLN A 79 -26.17 -15.25 13.51
CA GLN A 79 -25.54 -14.18 14.31
C GLN A 79 -24.89 -13.10 13.43
N VAL A 80 -24.82 -13.29 12.12
CA VAL A 80 -24.20 -12.33 11.18
C VAL A 80 -25.30 -11.50 10.51
N SER A 81 -25.14 -10.19 10.52
CA SER A 81 -26.03 -9.28 9.80
C SER A 81 -25.95 -9.52 8.30
N GLN A 82 -27.06 -9.98 7.69
CA GLN A 82 -27.10 -10.21 6.25
C GLN A 82 -26.87 -8.94 5.44
N ALA A 83 -27.38 -7.79 5.91
CA ALA A 83 -27.16 -6.51 5.24
C ALA A 83 -25.69 -6.10 5.22
N ALA A 84 -24.98 -6.23 6.35
CA ALA A 84 -23.55 -5.95 6.40
C ALA A 84 -22.73 -6.93 5.54
N LEU A 85 -23.16 -8.20 5.51
CA LEU A 85 -22.52 -9.22 4.67
C LEU A 85 -22.70 -8.93 3.17
N ASP A 86 -23.91 -8.52 2.76
CA ASP A 86 -24.20 -8.16 1.37
C ASP A 86 -23.42 -6.91 0.94
N GLU A 87 -23.23 -5.94 1.83
CA GLU A 87 -22.39 -4.75 1.58
C GLU A 87 -20.93 -5.13 1.34
N VAL A 88 -20.34 -5.98 2.20
CA VAL A 88 -18.96 -6.43 2.05
C VAL A 88 -18.78 -7.25 0.77
N ILE A 89 -19.68 -8.19 0.49
CA ILE A 89 -19.63 -8.99 -0.75
C ILE A 89 -19.79 -8.09 -1.97
N GLY A 90 -20.70 -7.09 -1.92
CA GLY A 90 -20.90 -6.12 -3.01
C GLY A 90 -19.64 -5.32 -3.32
N ARG A 91 -18.89 -4.86 -2.30
CA ARG A 91 -17.60 -4.18 -2.49
C ARG A 91 -16.56 -5.10 -3.12
N ILE A 92 -16.47 -6.35 -2.67
CA ILE A 92 -15.55 -7.34 -3.25
C ILE A 92 -15.89 -7.58 -4.72
N ASP A 93 -17.18 -7.73 -5.05
CA ASP A 93 -17.63 -7.95 -6.43
C ASP A 93 -17.36 -6.75 -7.33
N HIS A 94 -17.56 -5.55 -6.82
CA HIS A 94 -17.25 -4.32 -7.55
C HIS A 94 -15.76 -4.24 -7.89
N ALA A 95 -14.89 -4.41 -6.89
CA ALA A 95 -13.44 -4.39 -7.06
C ALA A 95 -12.96 -5.52 -8.01
N PHE A 96 -13.50 -6.73 -7.87
CA PHE A 96 -13.20 -7.85 -8.74
C PHE A 96 -13.59 -7.56 -10.20
N ASN A 97 -14.81 -7.12 -10.44
CA ASN A 97 -15.32 -6.86 -11.78
C ASN A 97 -14.53 -5.72 -12.46
N GLY A 98 -14.28 -4.62 -11.75
CA GLY A 98 -13.48 -3.50 -12.24
C GLY A 98 -12.08 -3.94 -12.68
N LEU A 99 -11.37 -4.67 -11.82
CA LEU A 99 -10.03 -5.15 -12.14
C LEU A 99 -10.04 -6.23 -13.24
N ASN A 100 -11.02 -7.14 -13.25
CA ASN A 100 -11.12 -8.22 -14.22
C ASN A 100 -11.42 -7.71 -15.65
N GLN A 101 -12.22 -6.64 -15.78
CA GLN A 101 -12.57 -6.03 -17.09
C GLN A 101 -11.38 -5.36 -17.76
N GLN A 102 -10.34 -4.96 -17.02
CA GLN A 102 -9.13 -4.43 -17.63
C GLN A 102 -8.43 -5.49 -18.48
N THR A 103 -8.14 -5.17 -19.74
CA THR A 103 -7.37 -6.06 -20.63
C THR A 103 -5.89 -6.04 -20.27
N GLY A 104 -5.27 -7.22 -20.21
CA GLY A 104 -3.83 -7.34 -19.94
C GLY A 104 -3.42 -7.05 -18.51
N LYS A 105 -2.24 -6.46 -18.33
CA LYS A 105 -1.68 -6.10 -17.02
C LYS A 105 -2.37 -4.86 -16.46
N ALA A 106 -2.36 -4.69 -15.14
CA ALA A 106 -3.01 -3.58 -14.46
C ALA A 106 -2.55 -2.18 -14.93
N SER A 107 -1.33 -2.04 -15.45
CA SER A 107 -0.77 -0.77 -15.99
C SER A 107 -0.67 -0.74 -17.51
N GLN A 108 -1.32 -1.67 -18.22
CA GLN A 108 -1.15 -1.85 -19.68
C GLN A 108 -1.50 -0.60 -20.50
N LEU A 109 -2.58 0.11 -20.13
CA LEU A 109 -3.03 1.31 -20.85
C LEU A 109 -1.97 2.43 -20.82
N LEU A 110 -1.31 2.62 -19.68
CA LEU A 110 -0.26 3.63 -19.55
C LEU A 110 1.01 3.25 -20.31
N ALA A 111 1.33 1.96 -20.39
CA ALA A 111 2.49 1.48 -21.11
C ALA A 111 2.40 1.73 -22.63
N GLY A 112 1.20 1.90 -23.19
CA GLY A 112 0.96 2.28 -24.57
C GLY A 112 1.07 3.77 -24.87
N ASN A 113 1.25 4.63 -23.85
CA ASN A 113 1.39 6.07 -24.03
C ASN A 113 2.84 6.42 -24.35
N GLU A 114 3.12 6.83 -25.58
CA GLU A 114 4.48 7.13 -26.07
C GLU A 114 5.13 8.29 -25.30
N TRP A 115 4.38 9.33 -24.95
CA TRP A 115 4.88 10.47 -24.18
C TRP A 115 5.34 10.03 -22.77
N LEU A 116 4.50 9.25 -22.06
CA LEU A 116 4.86 8.70 -20.75
C LEU A 116 6.06 7.76 -20.85
N THR A 117 6.10 6.91 -21.88
CA THR A 117 7.21 5.95 -22.09
C THR A 117 8.53 6.66 -22.37
N SER A 118 8.50 7.71 -23.20
CA SER A 118 9.67 8.55 -23.48
C SER A 118 10.21 9.20 -22.20
N LEU A 119 9.33 9.84 -21.42
CA LEU A 119 9.70 10.44 -20.14
C LEU A 119 10.24 9.42 -19.15
N ARG A 120 9.57 8.26 -19.01
CA ARG A 120 9.98 7.19 -18.09
C ARG A 120 11.40 6.70 -18.38
N SER A 121 11.80 6.63 -19.63
CA SER A 121 13.15 6.18 -20.02
C SER A 121 14.27 7.13 -19.57
N ARG A 122 13.96 8.39 -19.28
CA ARG A 122 14.91 9.45 -18.95
C ARG A 122 14.84 9.93 -17.51
N ILE A 123 13.71 9.78 -16.84
CA ILE A 123 13.44 10.36 -15.52
C ILE A 123 14.36 9.80 -14.41
N SER A 124 14.90 8.60 -14.60
CA SER A 124 15.86 7.97 -13.68
C SER A 124 17.31 8.42 -13.92
N ILE A 125 17.58 9.12 -15.03
CA ILE A 125 18.91 9.64 -15.35
C ILE A 125 19.10 10.96 -14.59
N PRO A 126 20.17 11.16 -13.81
CA PRO A 126 20.43 12.43 -13.16
C PRO A 126 20.47 13.60 -14.17
N GLY A 127 19.54 14.57 -14.01
CA GLY A 127 19.38 15.69 -14.94
C GLY A 127 18.79 15.32 -16.31
N GLY A 128 18.39 14.08 -16.56
CA GLY A 128 17.92 13.60 -17.88
C GLY A 128 16.55 14.14 -18.33
N THR A 129 15.97 15.05 -17.57
CA THR A 129 14.68 15.72 -17.88
C THR A 129 14.84 17.21 -18.23
N CYS A 130 16.09 17.64 -18.52
CA CYS A 130 16.35 19.00 -18.98
C CYS A 130 15.68 19.28 -20.34
N GLU A 131 15.49 20.56 -20.64
CA GLU A 131 14.82 21.06 -21.87
C GLU A 131 15.46 20.55 -23.16
N PHE A 132 16.78 20.39 -23.21
CA PHE A 132 17.52 19.92 -24.37
C PHE A 132 17.40 18.38 -24.56
N ASP A 133 17.15 17.61 -23.49
CA ASP A 133 16.92 16.16 -23.56
C ASP A 133 15.44 15.83 -23.84
N LEU A 134 14.52 16.55 -23.18
CA LEU A 134 13.08 16.32 -23.24
C LEU A 134 12.29 17.63 -23.46
N PRO A 135 12.39 18.26 -24.64
CA PRO A 135 11.72 19.56 -24.90
C PRO A 135 10.20 19.48 -24.76
N ALA A 136 9.57 18.37 -25.13
CA ALA A 136 8.12 18.18 -24.97
C ALA A 136 7.69 18.11 -23.50
N TYR A 137 8.50 17.49 -22.64
CA TYR A 137 8.27 17.46 -21.21
C TYR A 137 8.47 18.85 -20.58
N TYR A 138 9.52 19.55 -20.97
CA TYR A 138 9.76 20.92 -20.51
C TYR A 138 8.60 21.86 -20.88
N ALA A 139 8.10 21.78 -22.11
CA ALA A 139 6.92 22.53 -22.55
C ALA A 139 5.67 22.19 -21.70
N TRP A 140 5.47 20.91 -21.39
CA TRP A 140 4.37 20.47 -20.52
C TRP A 140 4.50 21.06 -19.10
N GLN A 141 5.69 21.15 -18.55
CA GLN A 141 5.92 21.77 -17.24
C GLN A 141 5.54 23.27 -17.20
N GLN A 142 5.60 23.96 -18.34
CA GLN A 142 5.21 25.37 -18.47
C GLN A 142 3.69 25.57 -18.63
N HIS A 143 2.91 24.50 -18.81
CA HIS A 143 1.45 24.64 -18.86
C HIS A 143 0.88 25.12 -17.52
N GLU A 144 -0.30 25.71 -17.56
CA GLU A 144 -1.09 26.06 -16.37
C GLU A 144 -1.31 24.84 -15.46
N PRO A 145 -1.26 25.01 -14.13
CA PRO A 145 -1.40 23.91 -13.17
C PRO A 145 -2.67 23.06 -13.42
N ALA A 146 -3.79 23.69 -13.76
CA ALA A 146 -5.04 22.99 -14.03
C ALA A 146 -4.94 22.01 -15.21
N ARG A 147 -4.19 22.41 -16.28
CA ARG A 147 -3.98 21.56 -17.45
C ARG A 147 -3.10 20.36 -17.11
N ARG A 148 -1.96 20.59 -16.42
CA ARG A 148 -1.09 19.49 -15.98
C ARG A 148 -1.82 18.51 -15.09
N ARG A 149 -2.66 19.02 -14.18
CA ARG A 149 -3.48 18.21 -13.29
C ARG A 149 -4.50 17.37 -14.04
N ALA A 150 -5.16 17.95 -15.06
CA ALA A 150 -6.11 17.21 -15.89
C ALA A 150 -5.42 16.05 -16.62
N ASP A 151 -4.23 16.25 -17.18
CA ASP A 151 -3.46 15.18 -17.81
C ASP A 151 -3.11 14.06 -16.80
N LEU A 152 -2.59 14.45 -15.63
CA LEU A 152 -2.25 13.49 -14.56
C LEU A 152 -3.48 12.70 -14.10
N MET A 153 -4.61 13.36 -13.87
CA MET A 153 -5.86 12.71 -13.46
C MET A 153 -6.37 11.73 -14.53
N ALA A 154 -6.27 12.08 -15.81
CA ALA A 154 -6.64 11.19 -16.90
C ALA A 154 -5.79 9.91 -16.92
N TRP A 155 -4.48 10.02 -16.66
CA TRP A 155 -3.59 8.87 -16.56
C TRP A 155 -3.89 8.03 -15.31
N VAL A 156 -4.06 8.66 -14.17
CA VAL A 156 -4.33 7.99 -12.88
C VAL A 156 -5.67 7.26 -12.90
N ALA A 157 -6.70 7.82 -13.54
CA ALA A 157 -8.02 7.18 -13.67
C ALA A 157 -7.94 5.77 -14.30
N THR A 158 -6.94 5.52 -15.16
CA THR A 158 -6.74 4.18 -15.74
C THR A 158 -6.29 3.13 -14.72
N LEU A 159 -5.80 3.57 -13.56
CA LEU A 159 -5.34 2.71 -12.45
C LEU A 159 -6.39 2.56 -11.33
N GLU A 160 -7.54 3.23 -11.45
CA GLU A 160 -8.60 3.21 -10.43
C GLU A 160 -9.04 1.77 -10.06
N PRO A 161 -9.26 0.83 -11.01
CA PRO A 161 -9.63 -0.53 -10.65
C PRO A 161 -8.55 -1.27 -9.86
N LEU A 162 -7.27 -0.98 -10.11
CA LEU A 162 -6.16 -1.51 -9.32
C LEU A 162 -6.18 -0.94 -7.90
N ALA A 163 -6.32 0.39 -7.78
CA ALA A 163 -6.35 1.06 -6.47
C ALA A 163 -7.53 0.58 -5.61
N GLU A 164 -8.70 0.39 -6.21
CA GLU A 164 -9.90 -0.09 -5.53
C GLU A 164 -9.74 -1.55 -5.05
N ALA A 165 -9.20 -2.42 -5.88
CA ALA A 165 -8.92 -3.80 -5.50
C ALA A 165 -7.93 -3.89 -4.32
N LEU A 166 -6.87 -3.08 -4.35
CA LEU A 166 -5.89 -2.97 -3.26
C LEU A 166 -6.52 -2.46 -1.98
N HIS A 167 -7.29 -1.36 -2.05
CA HIS A 167 -7.97 -0.78 -0.91
C HIS A 167 -8.92 -1.78 -0.25
N THR A 168 -9.74 -2.45 -1.06
CA THR A 168 -10.70 -3.46 -0.59
C THR A 168 -9.96 -4.60 0.13
N LEU A 169 -8.93 -5.18 -0.48
CA LEU A 169 -8.18 -6.29 0.10
C LEU A 169 -7.45 -5.90 1.39
N LEU A 170 -6.75 -4.76 1.40
CA LEU A 170 -6.04 -4.30 2.60
C LEU A 170 -6.99 -3.98 3.74
N GLN A 171 -8.17 -3.40 3.46
CA GLN A 171 -9.18 -3.17 4.46
C GLN A 171 -9.67 -4.49 5.07
N LEU A 172 -10.00 -5.49 4.24
CA LEU A 172 -10.42 -6.81 4.72
C LEU A 172 -9.36 -7.49 5.60
N VAL A 173 -8.08 -7.39 5.21
CA VAL A 173 -6.97 -7.91 6.01
C VAL A 173 -6.87 -7.19 7.35
N ARG A 174 -6.97 -5.86 7.36
CA ARG A 174 -6.89 -5.03 8.58
C ARG A 174 -8.05 -5.29 9.54
N ASP A 175 -9.24 -5.46 9.00
CA ASP A 175 -10.47 -5.69 9.78
C ASP A 175 -10.54 -7.11 10.39
N ALA A 176 -9.71 -8.04 9.89
CA ALA A 176 -9.62 -9.40 10.44
C ALA A 176 -8.89 -9.47 11.81
N GLY A 177 -8.28 -8.37 12.25
CA GLY A 177 -7.51 -8.31 13.49
C GLY A 177 -8.23 -7.56 14.62
N VAL A 178 -8.04 -8.03 15.85
CA VAL A 178 -8.51 -7.32 17.06
C VAL A 178 -7.30 -6.73 17.79
N PRO A 179 -7.28 -5.42 18.04
CA PRO A 179 -6.19 -4.77 18.75
C PRO A 179 -6.19 -5.16 20.23
N HIS A 180 -5.01 -5.39 20.80
CA HIS A 180 -4.82 -5.63 22.22
C HIS A 180 -3.57 -4.92 22.73
N LYS A 181 -3.62 -4.48 23.99
CA LYS A 181 -2.50 -3.80 24.65
C LYS A 181 -1.49 -4.83 25.14
N VAL A 182 -0.23 -4.58 24.85
CA VAL A 182 0.92 -5.35 25.33
C VAL A 182 1.97 -4.40 25.91
N VAL A 183 2.93 -4.95 26.65
CA VAL A 183 4.02 -4.16 27.24
C VAL A 183 5.35 -4.79 26.81
N SER A 184 6.29 -3.97 26.35
CA SER A 184 7.67 -4.42 26.16
C SER A 184 8.37 -4.54 27.51
N THR A 185 9.24 -5.51 27.67
CA THR A 185 10.13 -5.64 28.83
C THR A 185 11.56 -5.36 28.37
N ALA A 186 12.22 -4.40 28.98
CA ALA A 186 13.55 -3.93 28.55
C ALA A 186 13.63 -3.65 27.04
N GLY A 187 12.57 -3.05 26.47
CA GLY A 187 12.50 -2.71 25.05
C GLY A 187 12.19 -3.88 24.12
N GLN A 188 11.85 -5.04 24.64
CA GLN A 188 11.58 -6.23 23.83
C GLN A 188 10.19 -6.80 24.12
N PHE A 189 9.54 -7.26 23.07
CA PHE A 189 8.31 -8.03 23.16
C PHE A 189 8.39 -9.19 22.18
N GLN A 190 7.99 -10.36 22.62
CA GLN A 190 7.92 -11.57 21.79
C GLN A 190 6.62 -12.31 22.06
N GLN A 191 6.02 -12.83 21.01
CA GLN A 191 4.80 -13.62 21.10
C GLN A 191 4.89 -14.82 20.15
N SER A 192 4.67 -16.02 20.69
CA SER A 192 4.49 -17.23 19.89
C SER A 192 3.12 -17.18 19.20
N LEU A 193 3.09 -17.60 17.94
CA LEU A 193 1.87 -17.69 17.14
C LEU A 193 1.33 -19.12 17.14
N PRO A 194 0.01 -19.31 17.29
CA PRO A 194 -0.59 -20.64 17.26
C PRO A 194 -0.30 -21.35 15.92
N PRO A 195 0.09 -22.61 15.95
CA PRO A 195 0.26 -23.39 14.73
C PRO A 195 -1.09 -23.56 14.01
N GLY A 196 -1.07 -23.58 12.70
CA GLY A 196 -2.27 -23.77 11.86
C GLY A 196 -3.06 -22.51 11.55
N ARG A 197 -2.72 -21.35 12.14
CA ARG A 197 -3.28 -20.05 11.77
C ARG A 197 -2.26 -19.26 10.95
N SER A 198 -2.67 -18.81 9.76
CA SER A 198 -1.83 -18.00 8.90
C SER A 198 -2.15 -16.53 9.09
N TYR A 199 -1.20 -15.77 9.62
CA TYR A 199 -1.33 -14.31 9.73
C TYR A 199 -0.77 -13.63 8.49
N GLN A 200 -1.45 -12.60 8.03
CA GLN A 200 -1.10 -11.84 6.84
C GLN A 200 -0.41 -10.52 7.18
N LEU A 201 -0.85 -9.86 8.28
CA LEU A 201 -0.39 -8.54 8.66
C LEU A 201 -0.28 -8.43 10.19
N LEU A 202 0.81 -7.82 10.66
CA LEU A 202 0.95 -7.36 12.03
C LEU A 202 0.88 -5.83 12.03
N ARG A 203 0.07 -5.26 12.93
CA ARG A 203 -0.04 -3.82 13.16
C ARG A 203 0.43 -3.51 14.57
N VAL A 204 1.35 -2.56 14.67
CA VAL A 204 1.92 -2.10 15.94
C VAL A 204 1.68 -0.60 16.05
N ARG A 205 0.96 -0.17 17.10
CA ARG A 205 0.67 1.24 17.33
C ARG A 205 1.35 1.72 18.61
N ILE A 206 2.28 2.64 18.47
CA ILE A 206 3.11 3.17 19.55
C ILE A 206 2.81 4.65 19.78
N ALA A 207 2.84 5.10 21.04
CA ALA A 207 2.75 6.52 21.35
C ALA A 207 3.94 7.28 20.73
N ASP A 208 3.66 8.42 20.10
CA ASP A 208 4.67 9.30 19.51
C ASP A 208 5.32 10.18 20.61
N THR A 209 5.77 9.52 21.64
CA THR A 209 6.47 10.15 22.77
C THR A 209 7.84 9.51 22.83
N GLU A 210 8.90 10.21 22.97
CA GLU A 210 10.26 9.70 23.20
C GLU A 210 11.07 9.23 21.97
N GLY A 211 10.60 9.40 20.72
CA GLY A 211 11.36 9.03 19.52
C GLY A 211 11.66 7.53 19.39
N LEU A 212 10.77 6.69 19.93
CA LEU A 212 10.90 5.24 19.83
C LEU A 212 10.37 4.73 18.48
N VAL A 213 11.15 3.83 17.87
CA VAL A 213 10.82 3.18 16.60
C VAL A 213 10.81 1.67 16.81
N PRO A 214 9.76 0.93 16.39
CA PRO A 214 9.76 -0.52 16.50
C PRO A 214 10.54 -1.15 15.35
N GLU A 215 11.50 -1.99 15.67
CA GLU A 215 12.06 -2.97 14.76
C GLU A 215 11.22 -4.23 14.88
N ILE A 216 10.49 -4.56 13.80
CA ILE A 216 9.54 -5.68 13.79
C ILE A 216 10.14 -6.82 12.98
N THR A 217 10.12 -8.02 13.55
CA THR A 217 10.42 -9.26 12.84
C THR A 217 9.32 -10.27 13.09
N GLY A 218 8.96 -11.03 12.07
CA GLY A 218 7.91 -12.01 12.19
C GLY A 218 8.06 -13.16 11.20
N HIS A 219 7.69 -14.33 11.64
CA HIS A 219 7.50 -15.51 10.82
C HIS A 219 6.29 -16.29 11.32
N ARG A 220 5.92 -17.39 10.64
CA ARG A 220 4.68 -18.14 10.92
C ARG A 220 4.51 -18.65 12.36
N LEU A 221 5.57 -18.70 13.16
CA LEU A 221 5.53 -19.25 14.53
C LEU A 221 5.74 -18.19 15.63
N GLN A 222 6.25 -17.02 15.29
CA GLN A 222 6.61 -16.00 16.27
C GLN A 222 6.67 -14.62 15.68
N VAL A 223 6.31 -13.63 16.47
CA VAL A 223 6.58 -12.21 16.23
C VAL A 223 7.48 -11.65 17.32
N SER A 224 8.35 -10.72 16.95
CA SER A 224 9.19 -9.96 17.87
C SER A 224 9.13 -8.48 17.52
N VAL A 225 9.00 -7.65 18.52
CA VAL A 225 9.06 -6.18 18.43
C VAL A 225 10.18 -5.72 19.36
N ARG A 226 11.18 -5.04 18.81
CA ARG A 226 12.26 -4.43 19.56
C ARG A 226 12.14 -2.91 19.45
N LEU A 227 12.11 -2.23 20.57
CA LEU A 227 12.08 -0.77 20.59
C LEU A 227 13.49 -0.23 20.37
N MET A 228 13.63 0.66 19.41
CA MET A 228 14.88 1.31 19.03
C MET A 228 14.75 2.81 19.23
N ARG A 229 15.87 3.49 19.48
CA ARG A 229 15.96 4.94 19.54
C ARG A 229 17.16 5.41 18.74
N ALA A 230 17.04 6.51 18.00
CA ALA A 230 18.17 7.12 17.32
C ALA A 230 19.14 7.73 18.34
N ASP A 231 20.44 7.46 18.22
CA ASP A 231 21.49 8.15 18.93
C ASP A 231 21.79 9.53 18.30
N THR A 232 22.73 10.27 18.84
CA THR A 232 23.15 11.59 18.33
C THR A 232 23.71 11.59 16.92
N GLU A 233 24.12 10.42 16.42
CA GLU A 233 24.58 10.23 15.05
C GLU A 233 23.47 9.71 14.11
N GLY A 234 22.23 9.59 14.61
CA GLY A 234 21.09 9.08 13.86
C GLY A 234 21.06 7.54 13.72
N ARG A 235 21.93 6.80 14.41
CA ARG A 235 21.95 5.33 14.38
C ARG A 235 20.91 4.79 15.35
N LEU A 236 20.11 3.82 14.90
CA LEU A 236 19.17 3.14 15.77
C LEU A 236 19.88 2.22 16.76
N ARG A 237 19.63 2.44 18.06
CA ARG A 237 20.12 1.63 19.17
C ARG A 237 18.96 1.00 19.94
N PRO A 238 19.11 -0.20 20.50
CA PRO A 238 18.10 -0.78 21.36
C PRO A 238 17.79 0.14 22.54
N ALA A 239 16.51 0.40 22.79
CA ALA A 239 16.04 1.18 23.93
C ALA A 239 15.48 0.23 24.98
N ALA A 240 16.19 0.09 26.09
CA ALA A 240 15.79 -0.78 27.20
C ALA A 240 14.71 -0.08 28.06
N VAL A 241 13.48 0.01 27.53
CA VAL A 241 12.36 0.67 28.20
C VAL A 241 11.13 -0.25 28.23
N ASP A 242 10.41 -0.22 29.34
CA ASP A 242 9.13 -0.88 29.50
C ASP A 242 8.05 0.08 29.00
N MET A 243 7.40 -0.26 27.88
CA MET A 243 6.44 0.64 27.24
C MET A 243 5.19 -0.13 26.78
N PRO A 244 3.99 0.38 27.14
CA PRO A 244 2.75 -0.17 26.58
C PRO A 244 2.57 0.27 25.13
N PHE A 245 2.14 -0.67 24.28
CA PHE A 245 1.75 -0.40 22.91
C PHE A 245 0.59 -1.30 22.49
N GLU A 246 -0.02 -0.98 21.36
CA GLU A 246 -1.12 -1.78 20.81
C GLU A 246 -0.58 -2.68 19.70
N LEU A 247 -0.96 -3.95 19.76
CA LEU A 247 -0.61 -4.96 18.78
C LEU A 247 -1.86 -5.59 18.19
N THR A 248 -1.90 -5.75 16.88
CA THR A 248 -3.00 -6.39 16.15
C THR A 248 -2.44 -7.41 15.18
N LEU A 249 -2.85 -8.66 15.32
CA LEU A 249 -2.53 -9.75 14.40
C LEU A 249 -3.73 -9.98 13.47
N CYS A 250 -3.56 -9.75 12.18
CA CYS A 250 -4.56 -9.93 11.14
C CYS A 250 -4.29 -11.24 10.37
N ALA A 251 -5.29 -12.13 10.31
CA ALA A 251 -5.17 -13.48 9.73
C ALA A 251 -6.07 -13.67 8.52
#